data_2aec4d6814f49dd9c12935b569656b1c
#
_entry.id   2aec4d6814f49dd9c12935b569656b1c
#
_cell.length_a   1.000
_cell.length_b   1.000
_cell.length_c   1.000
_cell.angle_alpha   90.00
_cell.angle_beta   90.00
_cell.angle_gamma   90.00
#
_symmetry.space_group_name_H-M   'P 1'
#
loop_
_entity.id
_entity.type
_entity.pdbx_description
1 polymer ?
#
loop_
_entity_poly.entity_id
_entity_poly.type
_entity_poly.pdbx_seq_one_letter_code
_entity_poly.pdbx_strand_id
1 'polypeptide(L)'
;MLQVTPVRAFDDNYIWMLSTADSDQAVAVDPGDETPVLDWLQVQGKRLAAILITHHHYDHTGGVPELVEANPGIPVYGPAKESIRGVDHPVEEGDCISLDWAGETLQVLDVAGH
;
A
#
# COMPACT_ATOMS: atom_id res chain seq x y z
N MET A 1 -4.81 -14.43 9.77
CA MET A 1 -3.51 -14.54 9.07
C MET A 1 -3.49 -13.58 7.88
N LEU A 2 -2.44 -12.81 7.77
CA LEU A 2 -2.29 -11.85 6.68
C LEU A 2 -2.00 -12.57 5.36
N GLN A 3 -2.76 -12.23 4.34
CA GLN A 3 -2.58 -12.77 3.00
C GLN A 3 -1.96 -11.69 2.10
N VAL A 4 -1.04 -12.08 1.25
CA VAL A 4 -0.38 -11.20 0.30
C VAL A 4 -0.76 -11.64 -1.10
N THR A 5 -1.47 -10.76 -1.82
CA THR A 5 -1.98 -11.08 -3.15
C THR A 5 -1.36 -10.16 -4.18
N PRO A 6 -0.66 -10.68 -5.21
CA PRO A 6 -0.17 -9.84 -6.29
C PRO A 6 -1.32 -9.46 -7.23
N VAL A 7 -1.39 -8.18 -7.57
CA VAL A 7 -2.33 -7.66 -8.55
C VAL A 7 -1.53 -7.05 -9.69
N ARG A 8 -1.75 -7.52 -10.90
CA ARG A 8 -0.98 -7.08 -12.04
C ARG A 8 -1.30 -5.64 -12.42
N ALA A 9 -0.27 -4.84 -12.61
CA ALA A 9 -0.36 -3.46 -13.07
C ALA A 9 0.68 -3.23 -14.15
N PHE A 10 0.31 -2.50 -15.21
CA PHE A 10 1.15 -2.31 -16.39
C PHE A 10 1.52 -3.66 -17.01
N ASP A 11 2.63 -3.74 -17.74
CA ASP A 11 3.01 -4.99 -18.41
C ASP A 11 3.82 -5.92 -17.51
N ASP A 12 4.60 -5.36 -16.59
CA ASP A 12 5.58 -6.13 -15.82
C ASP A 12 5.64 -5.78 -14.34
N ASN A 13 4.68 -5.01 -13.82
CA ASN A 13 4.66 -4.62 -12.41
C ASN A 13 3.52 -5.29 -11.67
N TYR A 14 3.70 -5.40 -10.34
CA TYR A 14 2.67 -5.91 -9.46
C TYR A 14 2.42 -4.94 -8.32
N ILE A 15 1.16 -4.85 -7.94
CA ILE A 15 0.73 -4.18 -6.72
C ILE A 15 0.43 -5.28 -5.72
N TRP A 16 1.00 -5.18 -4.52
CA TRP A 16 0.79 -6.21 -3.51
C TRP A 16 -0.35 -5.79 -2.59
N MET A 17 -1.39 -6.62 -2.51
CA MET A 17 -2.53 -6.36 -1.64
C MET A 17 -2.41 -7.21 -0.39
N LEU A 18 -2.46 -6.57 0.77
CA LEU A 18 -2.40 -7.23 2.07
C LEU A 18 -3.80 -7.26 2.66
N SER A 19 -4.26 -8.44 3.05
CA SER A 19 -5.63 -8.60 3.56
C SER A 19 -5.73 -9.81 4.48
N THR A 20 -6.87 -9.93 5.18
CA THR A 20 -7.21 -11.14 5.94
C THR A 20 -8.61 -11.59 5.55
N ALA A 21 -8.88 -12.87 5.76
CA ALA A 21 -10.18 -13.44 5.40
C ALA A 21 -11.31 -12.92 6.30
N ASP A 22 -10.99 -12.50 7.52
CA ASP A 22 -11.98 -12.10 8.52
C ASP A 22 -12.13 -10.59 8.68
N SER A 23 -11.54 -9.80 7.77
CA SER A 23 -11.69 -8.35 7.79
C SER A 23 -12.06 -7.83 6.40
N ASP A 24 -12.80 -6.72 6.37
CA ASP A 24 -13.15 -6.04 5.11
C ASP A 24 -12.11 -4.97 4.72
N GLN A 25 -10.96 -4.95 5.40
CA GLN A 25 -9.92 -3.95 5.13
C GLN A 25 -8.74 -4.57 4.39
N ALA A 26 -8.04 -3.74 3.63
CA ALA A 26 -6.88 -4.16 2.87
C ALA A 26 -5.87 -3.01 2.76
N VAL A 27 -4.63 -3.34 2.47
CA VAL A 27 -3.55 -2.39 2.26
C VAL A 27 -2.96 -2.62 0.88
N ALA A 28 -2.73 -1.52 0.13
CA ALA A 28 -2.06 -1.58 -1.17
C ALA A 28 -0.60 -1.18 -1.00
N VAL A 29 0.30 -1.98 -1.57
CA VAL A 29 1.75 -1.71 -1.56
C VAL A 29 2.16 -1.33 -2.98
N ASP A 30 2.76 -0.16 -3.12
CA ASP A 30 3.25 0.41 -4.38
C ASP A 30 2.18 0.45 -5.48
N PRO A 31 1.04 1.14 -5.23
CA PRO A 31 -0.04 1.20 -6.22
C PRO A 31 0.28 2.19 -7.34
N GLY A 32 1.00 1.73 -8.35
CA GLY A 32 1.35 2.54 -9.51
C GLY A 32 0.16 2.91 -10.39
N ASP A 33 -0.94 2.17 -10.28
CA ASP A 33 -2.18 2.40 -11.02
C ASP A 33 -3.35 2.14 -10.08
N GLU A 34 -4.30 3.07 -10.01
CA GLU A 34 -5.44 2.94 -9.11
C GLU A 34 -6.45 1.88 -9.62
N THR A 35 -6.58 1.68 -10.92
CA THR A 35 -7.61 0.84 -11.50
C THR A 35 -7.53 -0.62 -11.02
N PRO A 36 -6.38 -1.30 -11.08
CA PRO A 36 -6.32 -2.68 -10.58
C PRO A 36 -6.64 -2.79 -9.09
N VAL A 37 -6.27 -1.78 -8.30
CA VAL A 37 -6.54 -1.76 -6.86
C VAL A 37 -8.04 -1.66 -6.62
N LEU A 38 -8.70 -0.70 -7.27
CA LEU A 38 -10.14 -0.49 -7.09
C LEU A 38 -10.93 -1.70 -7.55
N ASP A 39 -10.54 -2.32 -8.67
CA ASP A 39 -11.19 -3.52 -9.17
C ASP A 39 -11.05 -4.69 -8.18
N TRP A 40 -9.84 -4.89 -7.66
CA TRP A 40 -9.59 -5.97 -6.69
C TRP A 40 -10.41 -5.76 -5.41
N LEU A 41 -10.46 -4.52 -4.91
CA LEU A 41 -11.24 -4.21 -3.71
C LEU A 41 -12.72 -4.50 -3.92
N GLN A 42 -13.25 -4.14 -5.09
CA GLN A 42 -14.65 -4.37 -5.41
C GLN A 42 -14.97 -5.86 -5.49
N VAL A 43 -14.12 -6.63 -6.15
CA VAL A 43 -14.31 -8.07 -6.30
C VAL A 43 -14.25 -8.77 -4.94
N GLN A 44 -13.33 -8.36 -4.07
CA GLN A 44 -13.16 -8.96 -2.76
C GLN A 44 -14.13 -8.43 -1.71
N GLY A 45 -14.88 -7.38 -2.02
CA GLY A 45 -15.77 -6.75 -1.05
C GLY A 45 -15.03 -6.08 0.08
N LYS A 46 -13.87 -5.51 -0.21
CA LYS A 46 -13.00 -4.88 0.80
C LYS A 46 -12.82 -3.40 0.51
N ARG A 47 -12.30 -2.68 1.51
CA ARG A 47 -12.00 -1.26 1.39
C ARG A 47 -10.55 -1.01 1.77
N LEU A 48 -9.99 0.04 1.17
CA LEU A 48 -8.60 0.38 1.37
C LEU A 48 -8.41 1.06 2.72
N ALA A 49 -7.52 0.51 3.55
CA ALA A 49 -7.23 1.04 4.88
C ALA A 49 -5.95 1.84 4.92
N ALA A 50 -5.00 1.57 4.03
CA ALA A 50 -3.71 2.27 4.00
C ALA A 50 -3.01 1.99 2.68
N ILE A 51 -2.00 2.83 2.40
CA ILE A 51 -1.10 2.65 1.25
C ILE A 51 0.32 2.62 1.79
N LEU A 52 1.12 1.67 1.29
CA LEU A 52 2.55 1.57 1.61
C LEU A 52 3.35 1.79 0.34
N ILE A 53 4.34 2.67 0.41
CA ILE A 53 5.23 2.96 -0.72
C ILE A 53 6.64 2.55 -0.32
N THR A 54 7.27 1.71 -1.14
CA THR A 54 8.62 1.22 -0.85
C THR A 54 9.70 2.10 -1.47
N HIS A 55 9.43 2.71 -2.63
CA HIS A 55 10.40 3.60 -3.26
C HIS A 55 9.71 4.55 -4.25
N HIS A 56 10.42 5.62 -4.62
CA HIS A 56 9.87 6.71 -5.42
C HIS A 56 10.06 6.47 -6.92
N HIS A 57 9.16 5.70 -7.51
CA HIS A 57 9.08 5.52 -8.95
C HIS A 57 7.63 5.69 -9.39
N TYR A 58 7.41 6.27 -10.57
CA TYR A 58 6.07 6.53 -11.07
C TYR A 58 5.23 5.25 -11.12
N ASP A 59 5.82 4.14 -11.54
CA ASP A 59 5.14 2.86 -11.63
C ASP A 59 4.79 2.24 -10.26
N HIS A 60 5.24 2.88 -9.16
CA HIS A 60 4.91 2.46 -7.80
C HIS A 60 4.04 3.47 -7.05
N THR A 61 3.88 4.69 -7.58
CA THR A 61 3.17 5.75 -6.89
C THR A 61 2.07 6.42 -7.71
N GLY A 62 1.96 6.08 -9.00
CA GLY A 62 1.07 6.79 -9.91
C GLY A 62 -0.41 6.73 -9.53
N GLY A 63 -0.85 5.69 -8.83
CA GLY A 63 -2.23 5.55 -8.40
C GLY A 63 -2.58 6.18 -7.06
N VAL A 64 -1.56 6.70 -6.33
CA VAL A 64 -1.78 7.20 -4.96
C VAL A 64 -2.78 8.35 -4.90
N PRO A 65 -2.69 9.41 -5.73
CA PRO A 65 -3.64 10.52 -5.62
C PRO A 65 -5.09 10.10 -5.79
N GLU A 66 -5.37 9.25 -6.76
CA GLU A 66 -6.73 8.78 -7.04
C GLU A 66 -7.24 7.88 -5.94
N LEU A 67 -6.38 7.04 -5.37
CA LEU A 67 -6.78 6.16 -4.28
C LEU A 67 -7.05 6.94 -3.00
N VAL A 68 -6.29 7.98 -2.71
CA VAL A 68 -6.53 8.84 -1.55
C VAL A 68 -7.82 9.62 -1.75
N GLU A 69 -8.10 10.10 -2.95
CA GLU A 69 -9.34 10.80 -3.25
C GLU A 69 -10.55 9.89 -3.08
N ALA A 70 -10.44 8.64 -3.51
CA ALA A 70 -11.53 7.65 -3.38
C ALA A 70 -11.72 7.19 -1.94
N ASN A 71 -10.68 7.29 -1.09
CA ASN A 71 -10.69 6.82 0.29
C ASN A 71 -10.12 7.90 1.21
N PRO A 72 -10.84 9.01 1.43
CA PRO A 72 -10.30 10.13 2.20
C PRO A 72 -9.93 9.72 3.62
N GLY A 73 -8.80 10.23 4.09
CA GLY A 73 -8.34 9.99 5.45
C GLY A 73 -7.48 8.74 5.64
N ILE A 74 -7.24 7.95 4.59
CA ILE A 74 -6.36 6.80 4.76
C ILE A 74 -4.90 7.26 4.89
N PRO A 75 -4.11 6.59 5.74
CA PRO A 75 -2.69 6.90 5.85
C PRO A 75 -1.90 6.39 4.67
N VAL A 76 -0.89 7.17 4.26
CA VAL A 76 0.06 6.79 3.20
C VAL A 76 1.44 6.76 3.82
N TYR A 77 2.01 5.59 3.94
CA TYR A 77 3.34 5.38 4.52
C TYR A 77 4.38 5.30 3.40
N GLY A 78 5.53 5.90 3.61
CA GLY A 78 6.61 5.83 2.65
C GLY A 78 7.94 6.17 3.28
N PRO A 79 9.07 5.96 2.55
CA PRO A 79 10.39 6.14 3.12
C PRO A 79 10.66 7.60 3.46
N ALA A 80 11.12 7.85 4.69
CA ALA A 80 11.44 9.21 5.16
C ALA A 80 12.61 9.83 4.41
N LYS A 81 13.47 8.99 3.83
CA LYS A 81 14.64 9.45 3.08
C LYS A 81 14.30 10.05 1.72
N GLU A 82 13.11 9.79 1.21
CA GLU A 82 12.69 10.27 -0.09
C GLU A 82 11.53 11.24 0.06
N SER A 83 11.52 12.27 -0.78
CA SER A 83 10.43 13.23 -0.80
C SER A 83 9.38 12.75 -1.79
N ILE A 84 8.42 11.98 -1.31
CA ILE A 84 7.37 11.40 -2.13
C ILE A 84 6.08 12.14 -1.91
N ARG A 85 5.50 12.65 -2.98
CA ARG A 85 4.24 13.37 -2.92
C ARG A 85 3.11 12.43 -2.49
N GLY A 86 2.34 12.86 -1.52
CA GLY A 86 1.21 12.08 -1.02
C GLY A 86 1.50 11.28 0.23
N VAL A 87 2.78 11.11 0.59
CA VAL A 87 3.15 10.43 1.83
C VAL A 87 2.89 11.37 3.00
N ASP A 88 2.04 10.94 3.93
CA ASP A 88 1.74 11.71 5.14
C ASP A 88 2.27 11.03 6.41
N HIS A 89 2.84 9.82 6.28
CA HIS A 89 3.45 9.08 7.38
C HIS A 89 4.84 8.59 6.95
N PRO A 90 5.86 9.46 7.00
CA PRO A 90 7.21 9.01 6.66
C PRO A 90 7.74 8.00 7.67
N VAL A 91 8.37 6.94 7.18
CA VAL A 91 8.89 5.87 8.01
C VAL A 91 10.35 5.59 7.65
N GLU A 92 11.08 5.02 8.59
CA GLU A 92 12.47 4.64 8.38
C GLU A 92 12.74 3.28 9.01
N GLU A 93 13.94 2.74 8.78
CA GLU A 93 14.28 1.42 9.30
C GLU A 93 14.10 1.38 10.81
N GLY A 94 13.48 0.32 11.29
CA GLY A 94 13.17 0.14 12.69
C GLY A 94 11.77 0.56 13.08
N ASP A 95 11.09 1.34 12.24
CA ASP A 95 9.71 1.72 12.49
C ASP A 95 8.78 0.53 12.29
N CYS A 96 7.64 0.57 12.98
CA CYS A 96 6.62 -0.47 12.85
C CYS A 96 5.30 0.15 12.44
N ILE A 97 4.59 -0.52 11.56
CA ILE A 97 3.25 -0.13 11.13
C ILE A 97 2.28 -1.17 11.65
N SER A 98 1.36 -0.74 12.50
CA SER A 98 0.37 -1.65 13.10
C SER A 98 -0.86 -1.75 12.22
N LEU A 99 -1.23 -2.98 11.89
CA LEU A 99 -2.48 -3.29 11.19
C LEU A 99 -3.43 -3.93 12.20
N ASP A 100 -4.12 -3.10 12.96
CA ASP A 100 -4.95 -3.57 14.09
C ASP A 100 -6.04 -4.54 13.63
N TRP A 101 -6.64 -4.24 12.48
CA TRP A 101 -7.69 -5.08 11.91
C TRP A 101 -7.19 -6.47 11.52
N ALA A 102 -5.89 -6.64 11.31
CA ALA A 102 -5.29 -7.93 10.95
C ALA A 102 -4.57 -8.59 12.12
N GLY A 103 -4.40 -7.87 13.23
CA GLY A 103 -3.61 -8.37 14.36
C GLY A 103 -2.13 -8.50 14.03
N GLU A 104 -1.63 -7.73 13.07
CA GLU A 104 -0.27 -7.85 12.56
C GLU A 104 0.47 -6.53 12.67
N THR A 105 1.79 -6.63 12.78
CA THR A 105 2.68 -5.47 12.77
C THR A 105 3.72 -5.66 11.67
N LEU A 106 3.86 -4.64 10.81
CA LEU A 106 4.86 -4.63 9.74
C LEU A 106 6.09 -3.89 10.21
N GLN A 107 7.26 -4.49 10.03
CA GLN A 107 8.53 -3.86 10.36
C GLN A 107 9.14 -3.27 9.11
N VAL A 108 9.62 -2.02 9.23
CA VAL A 108 10.26 -1.31 8.12
C VAL A 108 11.72 -1.69 8.06
N LEU A 109 12.17 -2.18 6.90
CA LEU A 109 13.57 -2.50 6.65
C LEU A 109 14.05 -1.66 5.47
N ASP A 110 15.22 -1.03 5.65
CA ASP A 110 15.87 -0.26 4.59
C ASP A 110 16.87 -1.18 3.88
N VAL A 111 16.49 -1.64 2.70
CA VAL A 111 17.32 -2.56 1.92
C VAL A 111 18.04 -1.79 0.83
N ALA A 112 19.35 -1.74 0.89
CA ALA A 112 20.17 -1.03 -0.08
C ALA A 112 20.00 -1.66 -1.48
N GLY A 113 19.93 -0.80 -2.50
CA GLY A 113 19.76 -1.25 -3.89
C GLY A 113 18.33 -1.36 -4.38
N HIS A 114 17.41 -1.01 -3.55
CA HIS A 114 16.01 -0.93 -3.96
C HIS A 114 15.68 0.32 -4.69
#